data_cb391d6b8863922a334349ebbe27f352
#
_entry.id   cb391d6b8863922a334349ebbe27f352
#
_cell.length_a   1.000
_cell.length_b   1.000
_cell.length_c   1.000
_cell.angle_alpha   90.00
_cell.angle_beta   90.00
_cell.angle_gamma   90.00
#
_symmetry.space_group_name_H-M   'P 1'
#
loop_
_entity.id
_entity.type
_entity.pdbx_description
1 polymer ?
#
loop_
_entity_poly.entity_id
_entity_poly.type
_entity_poly.pdbx_seq_one_letter_code
_entity_poly.pdbx_strand_id
1 'polypeptide(L)'
;MHALALLCPAATVDALSELLADELDALAVSIEDADAGSAAEQPVFDEPGVAAASSWLRARVTALFAGEAQATAAAAAVAAHGSGDVHVVAIAAVEDHDWVRLTQAQFGPCRITGGFWIVPTWSEVPGDATEVIRLDPGRAFGTGTHPTTRMCLRWIAGHGDSAGAAWPRALDYGCGSGVLAIAASRFGAREVDAVDVDPAAVETTRANALANGVVVRVGAPDIVAGRYALVVANILAAPLELLAPALAALVDDGGALVLSGILDRQSEALRTAYAPWLALDAAAHDEGWVLLVGRRTARSRMA
;
A
#
# COMPACT_ATOMS: atom_id res chain seq x y z
N MET A 1 -27.88 3.86 -12.47
CA MET A 1 -27.67 4.65 -11.22
C MET A 1 -27.35 6.10 -11.57
N HIS A 2 -27.54 7.05 -10.63
CA HIS A 2 -27.18 8.46 -10.82
C HIS A 2 -26.28 8.92 -9.68
N ALA A 3 -25.26 9.69 -10.00
CA ALA A 3 -24.35 10.30 -9.05
C ALA A 3 -24.74 11.78 -8.83
N LEU A 4 -24.82 12.17 -7.58
CA LEU A 4 -24.90 13.57 -7.13
C LEU A 4 -23.54 13.99 -6.63
N ALA A 5 -22.89 14.95 -7.31
CA ALA A 5 -21.61 15.50 -6.89
C ALA A 5 -21.80 16.85 -6.19
N LEU A 6 -21.22 16.98 -5.02
CA LEU A 6 -21.29 18.15 -4.13
C LEU A 6 -19.88 18.64 -3.82
N LEU A 7 -19.72 19.95 -3.66
CA LEU A 7 -18.51 20.57 -3.08
C LEU A 7 -18.88 21.21 -1.74
N CYS A 8 -18.07 20.94 -0.73
CA CYS A 8 -18.27 21.48 0.61
C CYS A 8 -16.95 21.72 1.34
N PRO A 9 -16.93 22.58 2.36
CA PRO A 9 -15.82 22.67 3.31
C PRO A 9 -15.61 21.34 4.05
N ALA A 10 -14.37 21.03 4.42
CA ALA A 10 -14.06 19.82 5.17
C ALA A 10 -14.87 19.66 6.47
N ALA A 11 -15.13 20.75 7.16
CA ALA A 11 -15.90 20.76 8.42
C ALA A 11 -17.36 20.27 8.28
N THR A 12 -17.90 20.23 7.06
CA THR A 12 -19.29 19.82 6.79
C THR A 12 -19.41 18.42 6.22
N VAL A 13 -18.29 17.75 5.92
CA VAL A 13 -18.25 16.46 5.24
C VAL A 13 -18.97 15.37 6.00
N ASP A 14 -18.71 15.24 7.31
CA ASP A 14 -19.29 14.17 8.13
C ASP A 14 -20.81 14.31 8.22
N ALA A 15 -21.30 15.50 8.57
CA ALA A 15 -22.73 15.77 8.66
C ALA A 15 -23.44 15.62 7.29
N LEU A 16 -22.78 16.01 6.19
CA LEU A 16 -23.32 15.83 4.85
C LEU A 16 -23.36 14.36 4.44
N SER A 17 -22.34 13.59 4.82
CA SER A 17 -22.29 12.16 4.53
C SER A 17 -23.34 11.38 5.29
N GLU A 18 -23.55 11.69 6.56
CA GLU A 18 -24.63 11.12 7.38
C GLU A 18 -26.01 11.47 6.81
N LEU A 19 -26.26 12.73 6.45
CA LEU A 19 -27.52 13.16 5.80
C LEU A 19 -27.78 12.38 4.51
N LEU A 20 -26.77 12.23 3.64
CA LEU A 20 -26.89 11.53 2.37
C LEU A 20 -27.16 10.04 2.54
N ALA A 21 -26.45 9.39 3.48
CA ALA A 21 -26.55 7.95 3.70
C ALA A 21 -27.79 7.57 4.51
N ASP A 22 -28.08 8.28 5.61
CA ASP A 22 -29.07 7.85 6.59
C ASP A 22 -30.47 8.43 6.34
N GLU A 23 -30.55 9.65 5.77
CA GLU A 23 -31.84 10.33 5.58
C GLU A 23 -32.26 10.39 4.10
N LEU A 24 -31.34 10.37 3.15
CA LEU A 24 -31.63 10.53 1.73
C LEU A 24 -31.44 9.26 0.90
N ASP A 25 -31.26 8.11 1.56
CA ASP A 25 -31.17 6.78 0.94
C ASP A 25 -30.08 6.66 -0.14
N ALA A 26 -28.94 7.32 0.03
CA ALA A 26 -27.80 7.13 -0.87
C ALA A 26 -27.26 5.70 -0.77
N LEU A 27 -27.06 5.03 -1.90
CA LEU A 27 -26.51 3.67 -1.97
C LEU A 27 -25.04 3.61 -1.57
N ALA A 28 -24.31 4.68 -1.83
CA ALA A 28 -22.91 4.86 -1.43
C ALA A 28 -22.58 6.35 -1.40
N VAL A 29 -21.65 6.73 -0.52
CA VAL A 29 -21.09 8.08 -0.44
C VAL A 29 -19.56 7.95 -0.53
N SER A 30 -18.92 8.68 -1.43
CA SER A 30 -17.47 8.80 -1.54
C SER A 30 -17.03 10.24 -1.32
N ILE A 31 -15.85 10.41 -0.73
CA ILE A 31 -15.26 11.70 -0.37
C ILE A 31 -13.87 11.77 -1.00
N GLU A 32 -13.61 12.86 -1.69
CA GLU A 32 -12.34 13.09 -2.39
C GLU A 32 -11.86 14.54 -2.13
N ASP A 33 -10.55 14.78 -2.28
CA ASP A 33 -10.04 16.15 -2.32
C ASP A 33 -10.64 16.90 -3.51
N ALA A 34 -11.29 18.03 -3.24
CA ALA A 34 -11.84 18.87 -4.31
C ALA A 34 -10.76 19.48 -5.20
N ASP A 35 -9.53 19.60 -4.69
CA ASP A 35 -8.38 20.21 -5.34
C ASP A 35 -7.39 19.16 -5.91
N ALA A 36 -7.76 17.87 -5.91
CA ALA A 36 -6.96 16.78 -6.46
C ALA A 36 -6.53 17.07 -7.92
N GLY A 37 -5.25 16.86 -8.23
CA GLY A 37 -4.66 17.14 -9.54
C GLY A 37 -4.36 18.62 -9.80
N SER A 38 -4.55 19.51 -8.81
CA SER A 38 -4.24 20.94 -8.91
C SER A 38 -2.99 21.29 -8.10
N ALA A 39 -2.47 22.53 -8.29
CA ALA A 39 -1.38 23.07 -7.45
C ALA A 39 -1.77 23.26 -5.98
N ALA A 40 -3.04 23.16 -5.64
CA ALA A 40 -3.58 23.30 -4.29
C ALA A 40 -3.86 21.93 -3.64
N GLU A 41 -3.59 20.83 -4.31
CA GLU A 41 -3.73 19.46 -3.77
C GLU A 41 -2.91 19.30 -2.49
N GLN A 42 -3.57 18.85 -1.44
CA GLN A 42 -2.94 18.52 -0.16
C GLN A 42 -3.15 17.04 0.11
N PRO A 43 -2.16 16.18 -0.16
CA PRO A 43 -2.27 14.77 0.17
C PRO A 43 -2.38 14.59 1.68
N VAL A 44 -3.51 14.06 2.14
CA VAL A 44 -3.75 13.70 3.54
C VAL A 44 -3.39 12.24 3.71
N PHE A 45 -2.32 11.98 4.47
CA PHE A 45 -1.97 10.62 4.89
C PHE A 45 -2.47 10.43 6.32
N ASP A 46 -3.48 9.59 6.48
CA ASP A 46 -4.02 9.25 7.80
C ASP A 46 -3.11 8.20 8.46
N GLU A 47 -2.22 8.66 9.34
CA GLU A 47 -1.36 7.76 10.13
C GLU A 47 -2.03 7.49 11.48
N PRO A 48 -2.32 6.22 11.85
CA PRO A 48 -2.88 5.88 13.15
C PRO A 48 -1.99 6.41 14.29
N GLY A 49 -2.56 7.28 15.15
CA GLY A 49 -1.85 7.83 16.32
C GLY A 49 -1.22 9.21 16.13
N VAL A 50 -1.24 9.76 14.93
CA VAL A 50 -0.93 11.17 14.67
C VAL A 50 -2.24 11.93 14.61
N ALA A 51 -2.40 12.97 15.42
CA ALA A 51 -3.58 13.85 15.30
C ALA A 51 -3.61 14.37 13.86
N ALA A 52 -4.74 14.16 13.17
CA ALA A 52 -4.92 14.56 11.78
C ALA A 52 -4.53 16.05 11.63
N ALA A 53 -3.32 16.27 11.09
CA ALA A 53 -2.71 17.60 11.07
C ALA A 53 -3.29 18.50 9.97
N SER A 54 -4.07 17.95 9.03
CA SER A 54 -4.79 18.72 8.00
C SER A 54 -5.89 17.88 7.37
N SER A 55 -7.12 18.30 7.54
CA SER A 55 -8.19 17.91 6.62
C SER A 55 -8.06 18.74 5.35
N TRP A 56 -8.52 18.25 4.22
CA TRP A 56 -8.66 19.04 3.00
C TRP A 56 -9.43 20.33 3.31
N LEU A 57 -9.08 21.44 2.68
CA LEU A 57 -9.84 22.68 2.85
C LEU A 57 -11.25 22.55 2.27
N ARG A 58 -11.36 21.83 1.14
CA ARG A 58 -12.60 21.54 0.45
C ARG A 58 -12.65 20.08 0.05
N ALA A 59 -13.81 19.48 0.15
CA ALA A 59 -14.06 18.11 -0.27
C ALA A 59 -15.10 18.06 -1.40
N ARG A 60 -14.91 17.09 -2.28
CA ARG A 60 -15.92 16.63 -3.23
C ARG A 60 -16.60 15.42 -2.62
N VAL A 61 -17.90 15.53 -2.37
CA VAL A 61 -18.72 14.41 -1.88
C VAL A 61 -19.57 13.93 -3.06
N THR A 62 -19.47 12.65 -3.39
CA THR A 62 -20.26 12.03 -4.46
C THR A 62 -21.15 10.96 -3.87
N ALA A 63 -22.46 11.13 -3.99
CA ALA A 63 -23.47 10.18 -3.53
C ALA A 63 -24.12 9.46 -4.70
N LEU A 64 -24.29 8.15 -4.62
CA LEU A 64 -24.94 7.31 -5.64
C LEU A 64 -26.38 7.01 -5.26
N PHE A 65 -27.28 7.13 -6.22
CA PHE A 65 -28.71 6.85 -6.06
C PHE A 65 -29.19 5.85 -7.13
N ALA A 66 -30.27 5.14 -6.85
CA ALA A 66 -30.82 4.17 -7.78
C ALA A 66 -31.36 4.83 -9.07
N GLY A 67 -31.82 6.10 -8.99
CA GLY A 67 -32.39 6.81 -10.15
C GLY A 67 -32.18 8.33 -10.09
N GLU A 68 -32.44 8.99 -11.21
CA GLU A 68 -32.31 10.44 -11.38
C GLU A 68 -33.25 11.23 -10.44
N ALA A 69 -34.47 10.75 -10.28
CA ALA A 69 -35.45 11.40 -9.41
C ALA A 69 -34.99 11.45 -7.95
N GLN A 70 -34.36 10.39 -7.44
CA GLN A 70 -33.80 10.34 -6.08
C GLN A 70 -32.61 11.29 -5.93
N ALA A 71 -31.69 11.26 -6.91
CA ALA A 71 -30.55 12.17 -6.90
C ALA A 71 -30.96 13.65 -6.93
N THR A 72 -32.00 13.96 -7.71
CA THR A 72 -32.55 15.33 -7.82
C THR A 72 -33.25 15.74 -6.51
N ALA A 73 -34.03 14.85 -5.90
CA ALA A 73 -34.67 15.10 -4.60
C ALA A 73 -33.64 15.32 -3.49
N ALA A 74 -32.56 14.51 -3.48
CA ALA A 74 -31.44 14.65 -2.56
C ALA A 74 -30.72 15.99 -2.73
N ALA A 75 -30.45 16.41 -3.97
CA ALA A 75 -29.87 17.72 -4.26
C ALA A 75 -30.73 18.88 -3.73
N ALA A 76 -32.06 18.79 -3.91
CA ALA A 76 -32.98 19.78 -3.39
C ALA A 76 -33.04 19.79 -1.86
N ALA A 77 -33.01 18.62 -1.22
CA ALA A 77 -32.96 18.47 0.24
C ALA A 77 -31.67 19.08 0.82
N VAL A 78 -30.51 18.77 0.24
CA VAL A 78 -29.22 19.35 0.64
C VAL A 78 -29.25 20.87 0.51
N ALA A 79 -29.79 21.41 -0.60
CA ALA A 79 -29.91 22.86 -0.79
C ALA A 79 -30.85 23.52 0.22
N ALA A 80 -31.90 22.81 0.69
CA ALA A 80 -32.85 23.30 1.70
C ALA A 80 -32.33 23.24 3.14
N HIS A 81 -31.46 22.23 3.47
CA HIS A 81 -30.85 22.08 4.79
C HIS A 81 -29.57 22.91 4.95
N GLY A 82 -29.03 23.45 3.85
CA GLY A 82 -27.66 23.93 3.77
C GLY A 82 -27.38 25.24 4.49
N SER A 83 -26.35 25.27 5.29
CA SER A 83 -25.42 26.38 5.36
C SER A 83 -24.93 26.65 3.92
N GLY A 84 -24.94 27.91 3.44
CA GLY A 84 -24.66 28.30 2.04
C GLY A 84 -23.29 27.86 1.45
N ASP A 85 -22.58 26.95 2.11
CA ASP A 85 -21.24 26.48 1.77
C ASP A 85 -21.23 25.13 1.04
N VAL A 86 -22.40 24.45 0.87
CA VAL A 86 -22.52 23.22 0.10
C VAL A 86 -23.07 23.51 -1.28
N HIS A 87 -22.32 23.19 -2.31
CA HIS A 87 -22.67 23.46 -3.69
C HIS A 87 -22.89 22.18 -4.47
N VAL A 88 -24.06 22.08 -5.12
CA VAL A 88 -24.34 21.02 -6.10
C VAL A 88 -23.52 21.31 -7.36
N VAL A 89 -22.64 20.37 -7.73
CA VAL A 89 -21.79 20.48 -8.93
C VAL A 89 -22.46 19.86 -10.14
N ALA A 90 -22.97 18.64 -9.97
CA ALA A 90 -23.59 17.89 -11.06
C ALA A 90 -24.52 16.79 -10.54
N ILE A 91 -25.51 16.45 -11.35
CA ILE A 91 -26.23 15.18 -11.29
C ILE A 91 -25.97 14.51 -12.64
N ALA A 92 -25.40 13.31 -12.64
CA ALA A 92 -25.07 12.60 -13.85
C ALA A 92 -25.49 11.14 -13.78
N ALA A 93 -25.96 10.60 -14.91
CA ALA A 93 -26.14 9.17 -15.04
C ALA A 93 -24.78 8.49 -14.88
N VAL A 94 -24.71 7.52 -13.95
CA VAL A 94 -23.58 6.60 -13.89
C VAL A 94 -23.89 5.52 -14.93
N GLU A 95 -23.20 5.59 -16.05
CA GLU A 95 -23.28 4.53 -17.04
C GLU A 95 -22.86 3.21 -16.40
N ASP A 96 -23.51 2.14 -16.80
CA ASP A 96 -23.16 0.79 -16.35
C ASP A 96 -21.86 0.39 -17.05
N HIS A 97 -20.78 1.05 -16.63
CA HIS A 97 -19.46 0.70 -17.11
C HIS A 97 -19.07 -0.64 -16.50
N ASP A 98 -18.48 -1.48 -17.31
CA ASP A 98 -17.75 -2.66 -16.84
C ASP A 98 -16.56 -2.18 -15.99
N TRP A 99 -16.85 -1.91 -14.71
CA TRP A 99 -15.86 -1.43 -13.73
C TRP A 99 -14.66 -2.36 -13.65
N VAL A 100 -14.89 -3.66 -13.88
CA VAL A 100 -13.81 -4.65 -13.94
C VAL A 100 -12.87 -4.30 -15.09
N ARG A 101 -13.41 -4.04 -16.27
CA ARG A 101 -12.62 -3.69 -17.45
C ARG A 101 -11.93 -2.32 -17.34
N LEU A 102 -12.60 -1.34 -16.73
CA LEU A 102 -12.00 -0.02 -16.48
C LEU A 102 -10.85 -0.11 -15.47
N THR A 103 -11.06 -0.84 -14.38
CA THR A 103 -10.01 -1.10 -13.39
C THR A 103 -8.85 -1.87 -14.04
N GLN A 104 -9.14 -2.91 -14.81
CA GLN A 104 -8.11 -3.65 -15.55
C GLN A 104 -7.33 -2.78 -16.53
N ALA A 105 -7.97 -1.82 -17.20
CA ALA A 105 -7.30 -0.91 -18.11
C ALA A 105 -6.33 0.06 -17.42
N GLN A 106 -6.55 0.37 -16.14
CA GLN A 106 -5.66 1.23 -15.35
C GLN A 106 -4.40 0.52 -14.86
N PHE A 107 -4.43 -0.83 -14.77
CA PHE A 107 -3.33 -1.63 -14.25
C PHE A 107 -2.74 -2.52 -15.34
N GLY A 108 -1.67 -2.06 -15.96
CA GLY A 108 -0.89 -2.83 -16.93
C GLY A 108 0.35 -3.48 -16.29
N PRO A 109 1.12 -4.23 -17.10
CA PRO A 109 2.41 -4.77 -16.69
C PRO A 109 3.36 -3.67 -16.17
N CYS A 110 3.93 -3.87 -14.99
CA CYS A 110 4.85 -2.94 -14.36
C CYS A 110 6.28 -3.48 -14.39
N ARG A 111 7.19 -2.77 -15.04
CA ARG A 111 8.60 -3.12 -15.11
C ARG A 111 9.33 -2.72 -13.84
N ILE A 112 9.94 -3.66 -13.17
CA ILE A 112 10.70 -3.42 -11.93
C ILE A 112 12.19 -3.20 -12.25
N THR A 113 12.79 -4.14 -13.01
CA THR A 113 14.17 -4.04 -13.52
C THR A 113 14.24 -4.52 -14.99
N GLY A 114 15.43 -4.71 -15.53
CA GLY A 114 15.66 -5.04 -16.94
C GLY A 114 14.83 -6.19 -17.50
N GLY A 115 14.56 -7.24 -16.74
CA GLY A 115 13.76 -8.40 -17.19
C GLY A 115 12.74 -8.83 -16.15
N PHE A 116 12.63 -8.13 -15.01
CA PHE A 116 11.70 -8.45 -13.93
C PHE A 116 10.45 -7.60 -14.01
N TRP A 117 9.28 -8.24 -14.06
CA TRP A 117 7.98 -7.61 -14.22
C TRP A 117 6.95 -8.10 -13.22
N ILE A 118 6.07 -7.20 -12.78
CA ILE A 118 4.79 -7.54 -12.15
C ILE A 118 3.74 -7.45 -13.25
N VAL A 119 3.00 -8.52 -13.45
CA VAL A 119 2.05 -8.63 -14.57
C VAL A 119 0.70 -9.10 -14.04
N PRO A 120 -0.38 -8.31 -14.22
CA PRO A 120 -1.73 -8.77 -13.89
C PRO A 120 -2.10 -10.04 -14.67
N THR A 121 -3.02 -10.86 -14.12
CA THR A 121 -3.42 -12.13 -14.75
C THR A 121 -4.11 -11.93 -16.10
N TRP A 122 -4.77 -10.79 -16.30
CA TRP A 122 -5.44 -10.42 -17.57
C TRP A 122 -4.52 -9.81 -18.61
N SER A 123 -3.24 -9.57 -18.28
CA SER A 123 -2.28 -8.95 -19.19
C SER A 123 -1.33 -9.97 -19.81
N GLU A 124 -0.91 -9.73 -21.04
CA GLU A 124 0.15 -10.50 -21.69
C GLU A 124 1.49 -10.22 -21.03
N VAL A 125 2.35 -11.23 -21.01
CA VAL A 125 3.72 -11.09 -20.51
C VAL A 125 4.56 -10.33 -21.56
N PRO A 126 5.26 -9.25 -21.18
CA PRO A 126 6.16 -8.56 -22.10
C PRO A 126 7.25 -9.49 -22.64
N GLY A 127 7.59 -9.33 -23.93
CA GLY A 127 8.51 -10.22 -24.62
C GLY A 127 9.95 -10.19 -24.11
N ASP A 128 10.33 -9.18 -23.33
CA ASP A 128 11.64 -9.05 -22.69
C ASP A 128 11.65 -9.51 -21.22
N ALA A 129 10.54 -10.06 -20.74
CA ALA A 129 10.44 -10.56 -19.37
C ALA A 129 11.21 -11.88 -19.20
N THR A 130 12.13 -11.89 -18.24
CA THR A 130 12.87 -13.09 -17.81
C THR A 130 12.40 -13.59 -16.45
N GLU A 131 11.82 -12.72 -15.63
CA GLU A 131 11.19 -13.05 -14.36
C GLU A 131 9.84 -12.32 -14.25
N VAL A 132 8.80 -13.04 -13.88
CA VAL A 132 7.44 -12.51 -13.79
C VAL A 132 6.78 -12.93 -12.49
N ILE A 133 6.23 -11.95 -11.78
CA ILE A 133 5.28 -12.20 -10.69
C ILE A 133 3.89 -11.82 -11.21
N ARG A 134 2.96 -12.79 -11.16
CA ARG A 134 1.55 -12.56 -11.46
C ARG A 134 0.85 -11.98 -10.24
N LEU A 135 0.33 -10.78 -10.38
CA LEU A 135 -0.32 -10.09 -9.27
C LEU A 135 -1.44 -9.21 -9.78
N ASP A 136 -2.65 -9.48 -9.33
CA ASP A 136 -3.81 -8.64 -9.62
C ASP A 136 -3.95 -7.55 -8.55
N PRO A 137 -4.21 -6.30 -8.95
CA PRO A 137 -4.64 -5.26 -8.02
C PRO A 137 -5.89 -5.72 -7.27
N GLY A 138 -5.81 -5.73 -5.96
CA GLY A 138 -6.86 -6.19 -5.08
C GLY A 138 -7.06 -5.26 -3.89
N ARG A 139 -7.80 -5.73 -2.87
CA ARG A 139 -8.06 -4.98 -1.64
C ARG A 139 -6.81 -4.85 -0.75
N ALA A 140 -5.82 -5.73 -0.91
CA ALA A 140 -4.57 -5.67 -0.17
C ALA A 140 -3.57 -4.72 -0.84
N PHE A 141 -2.84 -3.95 -0.03
CA PHE A 141 -1.78 -3.05 -0.48
C PHE A 141 -0.61 -3.81 -1.12
N GLY A 142 0.13 -3.15 -2.03
CA GLY A 142 1.35 -3.70 -2.63
C GLY A 142 1.15 -4.27 -4.03
N THR A 143 0.50 -3.53 -4.93
CA THR A 143 0.28 -3.93 -6.34
C THR A 143 1.56 -3.93 -7.20
N GLY A 144 2.70 -3.55 -6.64
CA GLY A 144 3.96 -3.41 -7.38
C GLY A 144 4.13 -2.05 -8.07
N THR A 145 3.08 -1.26 -8.23
CA THR A 145 3.13 0.04 -8.92
C THR A 145 3.55 1.19 -8.00
N HIS A 146 3.32 1.07 -6.69
CA HIS A 146 3.68 2.10 -5.73
C HIS A 146 5.22 2.24 -5.60
N PRO A 147 5.77 3.47 -5.49
CA PRO A 147 7.22 3.70 -5.39
C PRO A 147 7.90 2.87 -4.30
N THR A 148 7.31 2.76 -3.12
CA THR A 148 7.84 1.99 -1.99
C THR A 148 7.99 0.51 -2.31
N THR A 149 7.01 -0.08 -2.97
CA THR A 149 7.03 -1.48 -3.40
C THR A 149 8.05 -1.69 -4.50
N ARG A 150 8.12 -0.80 -5.49
CA ARG A 150 9.12 -0.84 -6.57
C ARG A 150 10.56 -0.80 -6.02
N MET A 151 10.84 0.08 -5.05
CA MET A 151 12.16 0.17 -4.42
C MET A 151 12.54 -1.12 -3.72
N CYS A 152 11.64 -1.72 -2.92
CA CYS A 152 11.87 -3.01 -2.27
C CYS A 152 12.14 -4.12 -3.31
N LEU A 153 11.31 -4.23 -4.34
CA LEU A 153 11.45 -5.24 -5.40
C LEU A 153 12.78 -5.10 -6.16
N ARG A 154 13.19 -3.86 -6.50
CA ARG A 154 14.48 -3.58 -7.15
C ARG A 154 15.63 -3.98 -6.24
N TRP A 155 15.54 -3.68 -4.95
CA TRP A 155 16.55 -4.05 -3.98
C TRP A 155 16.68 -5.57 -3.85
N ILE A 156 15.56 -6.30 -3.72
CA ILE A 156 15.53 -7.76 -3.66
C ILE A 156 16.17 -8.36 -4.93
N ALA A 157 15.76 -7.91 -6.12
CA ALA A 157 16.28 -8.39 -7.38
C ALA A 157 17.78 -8.12 -7.55
N GLY A 158 18.27 -6.97 -7.06
CA GLY A 158 19.68 -6.58 -7.15
C GLY A 158 20.61 -7.26 -6.14
N HIS A 159 20.08 -7.85 -5.08
CA HIS A 159 20.84 -8.50 -4.00
C HIS A 159 20.54 -10.00 -3.87
N GLY A 160 19.56 -10.48 -4.62
CA GLY A 160 19.19 -11.88 -4.68
C GLY A 160 20.11 -12.69 -5.61
N ASP A 161 19.97 -14.00 -5.52
CA ASP A 161 20.59 -14.96 -6.41
C ASP A 161 19.55 -15.99 -6.84
N SER A 162 19.13 -15.94 -8.11
CA SER A 162 18.16 -16.87 -8.67
C SER A 162 18.63 -18.34 -8.65
N ALA A 163 19.92 -18.58 -8.38
CA ALA A 163 20.44 -19.93 -8.12
C ALA A 163 20.06 -20.48 -6.73
N GLY A 164 19.33 -19.72 -5.90
CA GLY A 164 18.73 -20.19 -4.66
C GLY A 164 19.65 -20.19 -3.44
N ALA A 165 20.62 -19.26 -3.38
CA ALA A 165 21.61 -19.20 -2.31
C ALA A 165 21.70 -17.85 -1.57
N ALA A 166 20.93 -16.83 -2.00
CA ALA A 166 21.09 -15.49 -1.44
C ALA A 166 20.71 -15.42 0.05
N TRP A 167 19.58 -16.02 0.41
CA TRP A 167 19.08 -15.99 1.79
C TRP A 167 18.56 -17.36 2.25
N PRO A 168 19.15 -17.95 3.31
CA PRO A 168 18.60 -19.16 3.92
C PRO A 168 17.15 -18.96 4.36
N ARG A 169 16.85 -17.82 5.00
CA ARG A 169 15.52 -17.45 5.46
C ARG A 169 15.24 -15.97 5.19
N ALA A 170 14.04 -15.65 4.71
CA ALA A 170 13.54 -14.30 4.54
C ALA A 170 12.22 -14.10 5.28
N LEU A 171 11.97 -12.88 5.74
CA LEU A 171 10.73 -12.45 6.38
C LEU A 171 10.19 -11.23 5.66
N ASP A 172 8.92 -11.27 5.29
CA ASP A 172 8.11 -10.14 4.84
C ASP A 172 7.14 -9.76 5.98
N TYR A 173 7.40 -8.63 6.64
CA TYR A 173 6.63 -8.19 7.80
C TYR A 173 5.67 -7.06 7.40
N GLY A 174 4.36 -7.32 7.48
CA GLY A 174 3.31 -6.49 6.87
C GLY A 174 3.19 -6.83 5.38
N CYS A 175 2.94 -8.10 5.07
CA CYS A 175 3.10 -8.64 3.71
C CYS A 175 2.04 -8.16 2.70
N GLY A 176 0.87 -7.70 3.16
CA GLY A 176 -0.19 -7.19 2.30
C GLY A 176 -0.57 -8.17 1.17
N SER A 177 -0.18 -7.87 -0.06
CA SER A 177 -0.36 -8.74 -1.23
C SER A 177 0.59 -9.94 -1.27
N GLY A 178 1.67 -9.93 -0.47
CA GLY A 178 2.73 -10.92 -0.48
C GLY A 178 3.76 -10.76 -1.59
N VAL A 179 3.72 -9.68 -2.35
CA VAL A 179 4.60 -9.47 -3.52
C VAL A 179 6.08 -9.49 -3.15
N LEU A 180 6.45 -8.97 -1.97
CA LEU A 180 7.84 -8.96 -1.49
C LEU A 180 8.29 -10.34 -1.05
N ALA A 181 7.43 -11.11 -0.37
CA ALA A 181 7.67 -12.50 -0.02
C ALA A 181 7.87 -13.38 -1.27
N ILE A 182 6.98 -13.21 -2.29
CA ILE A 182 7.08 -13.91 -3.57
C ILE A 182 8.40 -13.55 -4.26
N ALA A 183 8.74 -12.26 -4.30
CA ALA A 183 10.01 -11.81 -4.88
C ALA A 183 11.22 -12.38 -4.12
N ALA A 184 11.22 -12.36 -2.78
CA ALA A 184 12.30 -12.95 -2.00
C ALA A 184 12.51 -14.44 -2.35
N SER A 185 11.42 -15.20 -2.49
CA SER A 185 11.47 -16.62 -2.90
C SER A 185 12.04 -16.78 -4.31
N ARG A 186 11.59 -15.98 -5.28
CA ARG A 186 12.07 -16.03 -6.67
C ARG A 186 13.53 -15.64 -6.82
N PHE A 187 14.01 -14.73 -5.98
CA PHE A 187 15.38 -14.25 -5.98
C PHE A 187 16.28 -14.92 -4.92
N GLY A 188 15.95 -16.15 -4.51
CA GLY A 188 16.88 -17.03 -3.84
C GLY A 188 16.72 -17.20 -2.32
N ALA A 189 15.59 -16.78 -1.75
CA ALA A 189 15.28 -17.19 -0.38
C ALA A 189 14.76 -18.64 -0.38
N ARG A 190 15.36 -19.49 0.47
CA ARG A 190 14.98 -20.91 0.57
C ARG A 190 13.72 -21.12 1.41
N GLU A 191 13.60 -20.39 2.49
CA GLU A 191 12.44 -20.37 3.37
C GLU A 191 11.95 -18.94 3.48
N VAL A 192 10.66 -18.72 3.26
CA VAL A 192 10.04 -17.40 3.34
C VAL A 192 8.87 -17.45 4.30
N ASP A 193 8.92 -16.58 5.30
CA ASP A 193 7.80 -16.27 6.17
C ASP A 193 7.20 -14.94 5.74
N ALA A 194 5.88 -14.84 5.70
CA ALA A 194 5.15 -13.63 5.41
C ALA A 194 4.07 -13.43 6.48
N VAL A 195 4.05 -12.28 7.12
CA VAL A 195 3.11 -12.04 8.21
C VAL A 195 2.40 -10.70 8.06
N ASP A 196 1.12 -10.70 8.45
CA ASP A 196 0.30 -9.51 8.51
C ASP A 196 -0.66 -9.56 9.69
N VAL A 197 -1.04 -8.40 10.21
CA VAL A 197 -2.06 -8.28 11.26
C VAL A 197 -3.48 -8.39 10.69
N ASP A 198 -3.65 -8.09 9.38
CA ASP A 198 -4.92 -8.21 8.68
C ASP A 198 -5.12 -9.64 8.15
N PRO A 199 -6.13 -10.38 8.60
CA PRO A 199 -6.45 -11.71 8.07
C PRO A 199 -6.72 -11.71 6.55
N ALA A 200 -7.26 -10.62 5.99
CA ALA A 200 -7.50 -10.50 4.56
C ALA A 200 -6.20 -10.43 3.76
N ALA A 201 -5.17 -9.73 4.28
CA ALA A 201 -3.83 -9.71 3.71
C ALA A 201 -3.18 -11.10 3.77
N VAL A 202 -3.33 -11.82 4.88
CA VAL A 202 -2.84 -13.20 5.05
C VAL A 202 -3.43 -14.13 3.97
N GLU A 203 -4.75 -14.08 3.74
CA GLU A 203 -5.41 -14.90 2.71
C GLU A 203 -4.97 -14.48 1.30
N THR A 204 -4.86 -13.17 1.04
CA THR A 204 -4.40 -12.64 -0.25
C THR A 204 -2.97 -13.11 -0.56
N THR A 205 -2.07 -13.02 0.44
CA THR A 205 -0.68 -13.50 0.30
C THR A 205 -0.63 -14.98 -0.02
N ARG A 206 -1.44 -15.83 0.64
CA ARG A 206 -1.51 -17.27 0.34
C ARG A 206 -1.95 -17.54 -1.08
N ALA A 207 -3.01 -16.87 -1.52
CA ALA A 207 -3.54 -17.03 -2.88
C ALA A 207 -2.51 -16.61 -3.93
N ASN A 208 -1.84 -15.47 -3.72
CA ASN A 208 -0.83 -14.96 -4.64
C ASN A 208 0.43 -15.83 -4.67
N ALA A 209 0.91 -16.35 -3.53
CA ALA A 209 2.03 -17.28 -3.47
C ALA A 209 1.72 -18.55 -4.24
N LEU A 210 0.53 -19.13 -4.06
CA LEU A 210 0.07 -20.31 -4.80
C LEU A 210 0.00 -20.03 -6.31
N ALA A 211 -0.60 -18.92 -6.73
CA ALA A 211 -0.71 -18.51 -8.13
C ALA A 211 0.67 -18.34 -8.81
N ASN A 212 1.68 -17.95 -8.04
CA ASN A 212 3.06 -17.79 -8.52
C ASN A 212 3.91 -19.07 -8.35
N GLY A 213 3.36 -20.16 -7.82
CA GLY A 213 4.07 -21.43 -7.65
C GLY A 213 5.24 -21.37 -6.66
N VAL A 214 5.16 -20.48 -5.65
CA VAL A 214 6.18 -20.36 -4.59
C VAL A 214 5.61 -20.85 -3.24
N VAL A 215 6.50 -21.36 -2.41
CA VAL A 215 6.15 -21.81 -1.05
C VAL A 215 6.51 -20.71 -0.07
N VAL A 216 5.49 -20.16 0.58
CA VAL A 216 5.62 -19.13 1.63
C VAL A 216 4.80 -19.58 2.84
N ARG A 217 5.39 -19.51 4.03
CA ARG A 217 4.67 -19.73 5.27
C ARG A 217 4.00 -18.42 5.70
N VAL A 218 2.67 -18.38 5.59
CA VAL A 218 1.88 -17.15 5.77
C VAL A 218 1.02 -17.24 7.03
N GLY A 219 1.01 -16.19 7.84
CA GLY A 219 0.17 -16.11 9.05
C GLY A 219 0.21 -14.76 9.75
N ALA A 220 -0.33 -14.73 10.97
CA ALA A 220 -0.22 -13.57 11.85
C ALA A 220 1.23 -13.46 12.41
N PRO A 221 1.62 -12.31 12.99
CA PRO A 221 2.98 -12.10 13.49
C PRO A 221 3.48 -13.10 14.55
N ASP A 222 2.60 -13.85 15.19
CA ASP A 222 2.92 -14.89 16.19
C ASP A 222 3.63 -16.11 15.60
N ILE A 223 3.56 -16.34 14.28
CA ILE A 223 4.30 -17.42 13.62
C ILE A 223 5.79 -17.11 13.45
N VAL A 224 6.22 -15.86 13.64
CA VAL A 224 7.61 -15.45 13.44
C VAL A 224 8.51 -16.11 14.49
N ALA A 225 9.54 -16.81 14.05
CA ALA A 225 10.44 -17.52 14.94
C ALA A 225 11.88 -17.49 14.45
N GLY A 226 12.81 -17.26 15.38
CA GLY A 226 14.25 -17.24 15.08
C GLY A 226 14.69 -15.98 14.35
N ARG A 227 15.72 -16.09 13.50
CA ARG A 227 16.31 -14.96 12.77
C ARG A 227 16.30 -15.23 11.27
N TYR A 228 16.43 -14.15 10.51
CA TYR A 228 16.33 -14.13 9.06
C TYR A 228 17.54 -13.43 8.44
N ALA A 229 18.04 -13.97 7.36
CA ALA A 229 19.09 -13.34 6.59
C ALA A 229 18.59 -12.10 5.82
N LEU A 230 17.27 -12.05 5.55
CA LEU A 230 16.59 -10.89 4.99
C LEU A 230 15.31 -10.64 5.80
N VAL A 231 15.14 -9.43 6.31
CA VAL A 231 13.87 -8.91 6.85
C VAL A 231 13.45 -7.73 6.01
N VAL A 232 12.27 -7.80 5.41
CA VAL A 232 11.67 -6.69 4.65
C VAL A 232 10.41 -6.24 5.35
N ALA A 233 10.21 -4.93 5.49
CA ALA A 233 8.95 -4.35 5.95
C ALA A 233 8.64 -3.08 5.14
N ASN A 234 7.52 -3.11 4.42
CA ASN A 234 7.01 -1.97 3.66
C ASN A 234 5.68 -1.52 4.27
N ILE A 235 5.76 -0.88 5.43
CA ILE A 235 4.64 -0.37 6.22
C ILE A 235 4.90 1.08 6.62
N LEU A 236 3.90 1.73 7.24
CA LEU A 236 4.02 3.13 7.65
C LEU A 236 5.15 3.36 8.67
N ALA A 237 5.69 4.58 8.69
CA ALA A 237 6.83 4.96 9.53
C ALA A 237 6.58 4.77 11.04
N ALA A 238 5.40 5.18 11.54
CA ALA A 238 5.09 5.09 12.96
C ALA A 238 5.10 3.64 13.50
N PRO A 239 4.46 2.66 12.86
CA PRO A 239 4.66 1.25 13.20
C PRO A 239 6.11 0.78 13.10
N LEU A 240 6.88 1.22 12.09
CA LEU A 240 8.29 0.85 11.96
C LEU A 240 9.14 1.35 13.14
N GLU A 241 8.89 2.57 13.63
CA GLU A 241 9.56 3.10 14.84
C GLU A 241 9.23 2.26 16.07
N LEU A 242 7.95 1.95 16.27
CA LEU A 242 7.50 1.14 17.41
C LEU A 242 8.08 -0.27 17.38
N LEU A 243 8.16 -0.87 16.21
CA LEU A 243 8.65 -2.24 16.00
C LEU A 243 10.19 -2.33 15.91
N ALA A 244 10.93 -1.22 16.00
CA ALA A 244 12.38 -1.21 15.80
C ALA A 244 13.14 -2.25 16.66
N PRO A 245 12.87 -2.40 17.97
CA PRO A 245 13.55 -3.44 18.77
C PRO A 245 13.26 -4.85 18.25
N ALA A 246 12.01 -5.12 17.89
CA ALA A 246 11.56 -6.43 17.44
C ALA A 246 12.15 -6.78 16.07
N LEU A 247 11.99 -5.90 15.07
CA LEU A 247 12.49 -6.13 13.71
C LEU A 247 14.02 -6.24 13.70
N ALA A 248 14.73 -5.39 14.45
CA ALA A 248 16.17 -5.50 14.57
C ALA A 248 16.61 -6.82 15.19
N ALA A 249 15.89 -7.36 16.18
CA ALA A 249 16.21 -8.65 16.81
C ALA A 249 16.04 -9.85 15.85
N LEU A 250 15.15 -9.72 14.86
CA LEU A 250 14.88 -10.76 13.86
C LEU A 250 15.96 -10.85 12.76
N VAL A 251 16.80 -9.85 12.60
CA VAL A 251 17.88 -9.88 11.60
C VAL A 251 19.02 -10.77 12.09
N ASP A 252 19.46 -11.71 11.26
CA ASP A 252 20.60 -12.59 11.56
C ASP A 252 21.94 -11.84 11.46
N ASP A 253 22.99 -12.41 12.02
CA ASP A 253 24.35 -11.86 11.91
C ASP A 253 24.76 -11.88 10.41
N GLY A 254 25.15 -10.72 9.87
CA GLY A 254 25.38 -10.50 8.44
C GLY A 254 24.12 -10.29 7.60
N GLY A 255 22.94 -10.43 8.19
CA GLY A 255 21.65 -10.24 7.52
C GLY A 255 21.33 -8.78 7.22
N ALA A 256 20.31 -8.58 6.39
CA ALA A 256 19.81 -7.28 5.97
C ALA A 256 18.40 -7.00 6.51
N LEU A 257 18.18 -5.74 6.92
CA LEU A 257 16.88 -5.15 7.21
C LEU A 257 16.58 -4.14 6.11
N VAL A 258 15.44 -4.28 5.44
CA VAL A 258 14.99 -3.41 4.34
C VAL A 258 13.65 -2.81 4.74
N LEU A 259 13.61 -1.49 4.88
CA LEU A 259 12.44 -0.75 5.34
C LEU A 259 11.97 0.24 4.27
N SER A 260 10.68 0.26 4.00
CA SER A 260 10.03 1.21 3.09
C SER A 260 8.62 1.57 3.60
N GLY A 261 7.88 2.41 2.86
CA GLY A 261 6.65 3.03 3.36
C GLY A 261 6.95 4.29 4.17
N ILE A 262 8.12 4.89 3.94
CA ILE A 262 8.71 5.99 4.71
C ILE A 262 8.86 7.20 3.79
N LEU A 263 8.30 8.34 4.16
CA LEU A 263 8.55 9.60 3.47
C LEU A 263 9.97 10.12 3.79
N ASP A 264 10.59 10.82 2.85
CA ASP A 264 11.95 11.36 3.04
C ASP A 264 12.10 12.12 4.36
N ARG A 265 11.10 12.91 4.74
CA ARG A 265 11.10 13.69 6.01
C ARG A 265 11.09 12.83 7.28
N GLN A 266 10.69 11.57 7.19
CA GLN A 266 10.61 10.62 8.32
C GLN A 266 11.87 9.79 8.49
N SER A 267 12.80 9.82 7.53
CA SER A 267 13.98 8.96 7.50
C SER A 267 14.88 9.10 8.72
N GLU A 268 15.06 10.31 9.23
CA GLU A 268 15.95 10.57 10.37
C GLU A 268 15.38 10.02 11.69
N ALA A 269 14.07 10.07 11.88
CA ALA A 269 13.39 9.47 13.03
C ALA A 269 13.61 7.96 13.05
N LEU A 270 13.43 7.29 11.89
CA LEU A 270 13.69 5.86 11.75
C LEU A 270 15.17 5.51 12.01
N ARG A 271 16.11 6.28 11.45
CA ARG A 271 17.55 6.07 11.72
C ARG A 271 17.87 6.14 13.21
N THR A 272 17.31 7.13 13.89
CA THR A 272 17.46 7.29 15.34
C THR A 272 16.85 6.11 16.10
N ALA A 273 15.65 5.67 15.73
CA ALA A 273 14.97 4.55 16.37
C ALA A 273 15.75 3.23 16.26
N TYR A 274 16.39 2.97 15.12
CA TYR A 274 17.14 1.74 14.87
C TYR A 274 18.62 1.81 15.30
N ALA A 275 19.19 2.99 15.54
CA ALA A 275 20.61 3.18 15.86
C ALA A 275 21.16 2.29 17.00
N PRO A 276 20.39 1.92 18.05
CA PRO A 276 20.90 1.02 19.09
C PRO A 276 21.27 -0.39 18.59
N TRP A 277 20.75 -0.82 17.45
CA TRP A 277 20.92 -2.19 16.94
C TRP A 277 21.64 -2.27 15.60
N LEU A 278 21.34 -1.36 14.66
CA LEU A 278 21.96 -1.27 13.34
C LEU A 278 21.80 0.13 12.75
N ALA A 279 22.82 0.55 12.01
CA ALA A 279 22.73 1.77 11.23
C ALA A 279 21.86 1.55 9.98
N LEU A 280 21.01 2.51 9.68
CA LEU A 280 20.18 2.53 8.47
C LEU A 280 20.74 3.57 7.49
N ASP A 281 21.00 3.13 6.26
CA ASP A 281 21.40 4.00 5.15
C ASP A 281 20.28 4.11 4.12
N ALA A 282 20.14 5.28 3.50
CA ALA A 282 19.22 5.43 2.36
C ALA A 282 19.80 4.72 1.13
N ALA A 283 19.11 3.70 0.67
CA ALA A 283 19.51 2.91 -0.49
C ALA A 283 18.85 3.39 -1.80
N ALA A 284 17.67 4.00 -1.71
CA ALA A 284 16.95 4.55 -2.86
C ALA A 284 15.96 5.64 -2.42
N HIS A 285 15.63 6.52 -3.36
CA HIS A 285 14.56 7.51 -3.26
C HIS A 285 13.69 7.45 -4.51
N ASP A 286 12.37 7.54 -4.37
CA ASP A 286 11.42 7.53 -5.48
C ASP A 286 10.15 8.31 -5.06
N GLU A 287 9.82 9.39 -5.77
CA GLU A 287 8.62 10.20 -5.57
C GLU A 287 8.38 10.67 -4.10
N GLY A 288 9.45 11.14 -3.41
CA GLY A 288 9.37 11.59 -2.02
C GLY A 288 9.35 10.48 -0.95
N TRP A 289 9.49 9.22 -1.39
CA TRP A 289 9.64 8.05 -0.53
C TRP A 289 11.10 7.59 -0.47
N VAL A 290 11.49 6.97 0.63
CA VAL A 290 12.84 6.45 0.83
C VAL A 290 12.83 4.95 1.16
N LEU A 291 13.84 4.25 0.66
CA LEU A 291 14.20 2.90 1.07
C LEU A 291 15.38 2.97 2.04
N LEU A 292 15.18 2.54 3.27
CA LEU A 292 16.25 2.43 4.26
C LEU A 292 16.74 0.99 4.38
N VAL A 293 18.05 0.81 4.41
CA VAL A 293 18.66 -0.52 4.52
C VAL A 293 19.70 -0.51 5.63
N GLY A 294 19.62 -1.50 6.52
CA GLY A 294 20.62 -1.78 7.55
C GLY A 294 21.17 -3.18 7.42
N ARG A 295 22.44 -3.37 7.78
CA ARG A 295 23.05 -4.70 7.88
C ARG A 295 23.52 -4.94 9.30
N ARG A 296 23.19 -6.10 9.84
CA ARG A 296 23.71 -6.52 11.14
C ARG A 296 25.16 -6.96 10.98
N THR A 297 26.09 -6.29 11.67
CA THR A 297 27.48 -6.74 11.69
C THR A 297 27.56 -8.09 12.36
N ALA A 298 28.24 -9.04 11.72
CA ALA A 298 28.52 -10.32 12.34
C ALA A 298 29.31 -10.09 13.65
N ARG A 299 28.79 -10.61 14.77
CA ARG A 299 29.58 -10.62 16.01
C ARG A 299 30.81 -11.46 15.72
N SER A 300 31.99 -10.86 15.84
CA SER A 300 33.26 -11.65 15.87
C SER A 300 33.08 -12.76 16.88
N ARG A 301 33.05 -14.01 16.43
CA ARG A 301 33.20 -15.15 17.35
C ARG A 301 34.59 -15.02 17.91
N MET A 302 34.73 -14.42 19.10
CA MET A 302 35.91 -14.59 19.87
C MET A 302 35.98 -16.08 20.20
N ALA A 303 36.99 -16.74 19.64
CA ALA A 303 37.35 -18.12 19.89
C ALA A 303 37.79 -18.34 21.37
#